data_5fbac3883d579f3c375dc649b85b8bd4
#
_entry.id   5fbac3883d579f3c375dc649b85b8bd4
#
_cell.length_a   1.000
_cell.length_b   1.000
_cell.length_c   1.000
_cell.angle_alpha   90.00
_cell.angle_beta   90.00
_cell.angle_gamma   90.00
#
_symmetry.space_group_name_H-M   'P 1'
#
loop_
_entity.id
_entity.type
_entity.pdbx_description
1 polymer ?
#
loop_
_entity_poly.entity_id
_entity_poly.type
_entity_poly.pdbx_seq_one_letter_code
_entity_poly.pdbx_strand_id
1 'polypeptide(L)'
;MLDEPIVYGNLQSYKLYVLPMAKRLFGNYSFRRKSAIKHHSNVQKMLEILALHGSLTTWGMAKIALNDDITNIRTKEKEYRRLLKGRKDRGKHSPGVLDVGLVVTDGKNYNRGPADVYRLSVHGILYCLDVLELTNKEIDKMAHHYSNVLPMMFGKWEYLKSIVSNDVYRLKTLAGGMFLDNIQVTKLSKFPVFELLTYLSIKYQEFFESIEEKKLADQLSYWFYTHLFLPSGSKQAGLDNTKLKKIFEDKQIKDWYYGFVEESIQFYQDRFTVMKKLAKH
;
A
#
# COMPACT_ATOMS: atom_id res chain seq x y z
N MET A 1 -6.48 -36.26 10.82
CA MET A 1 -7.11 -35.34 9.86
C MET A 1 -7.03 -33.99 10.51
N LEU A 2 -6.15 -33.16 10.04
CA LEU A 2 -5.86 -31.87 10.66
C LEU A 2 -7.04 -30.96 10.37
N ASP A 3 -7.71 -30.55 11.43
CA ASP A 3 -8.55 -29.37 11.40
C ASP A 3 -7.73 -28.22 10.82
N GLU A 4 -8.00 -27.89 9.58
CA GLU A 4 -7.44 -26.72 8.95
C GLU A 4 -8.19 -25.52 9.48
N PRO A 5 -7.64 -24.78 10.44
CA PRO A 5 -8.36 -23.74 11.11
C PRO A 5 -8.60 -22.55 10.18
N ILE A 6 -9.50 -21.70 10.58
CA ILE A 6 -9.85 -20.37 10.02
C ILE A 6 -8.64 -19.59 9.46
N VAL A 7 -7.44 -19.85 9.97
CA VAL A 7 -6.15 -19.35 9.47
C VAL A 7 -5.89 -19.70 8.00
N TYR A 8 -6.41 -20.83 7.51
CA TYR A 8 -6.28 -21.22 6.11
C TYR A 8 -7.16 -20.38 5.18
N GLY A 9 -8.30 -19.93 5.63
CA GLY A 9 -9.13 -18.97 4.90
C GLY A 9 -8.38 -17.66 4.68
N ASN A 10 -7.70 -17.16 5.70
CA ASN A 10 -6.87 -15.97 5.62
C ASN A 10 -5.64 -16.16 4.73
N LEU A 11 -5.05 -17.37 4.75
CA LEU A 11 -3.92 -17.72 3.88
C LEU A 11 -4.34 -17.85 2.41
N GLN A 12 -5.53 -18.39 2.16
CA GLN A 12 -6.11 -18.41 0.83
C GLN A 12 -6.43 -17.00 0.35
N SER A 13 -6.97 -16.15 1.22
CA SER A 13 -7.18 -14.73 0.93
C SER A 13 -5.85 -14.03 0.62
N TYR A 14 -4.83 -14.24 1.43
CA TYR A 14 -3.48 -13.73 1.19
C TYR A 14 -2.91 -14.24 -0.13
N LYS A 15 -2.97 -15.54 -0.39
CA LYS A 15 -2.53 -16.13 -1.66
C LYS A 15 -3.33 -15.61 -2.85
N LEU A 16 -4.61 -15.36 -2.69
CA LEU A 16 -5.47 -14.82 -3.75
C LEU A 16 -5.16 -13.36 -4.08
N TYR A 17 -4.81 -12.54 -3.09
CA TYR A 17 -4.68 -11.09 -3.26
C TYR A 17 -3.24 -10.62 -3.45
N VAL A 18 -2.33 -11.17 -2.68
CA VAL A 18 -0.94 -10.66 -2.59
C VAL A 18 0.05 -11.51 -3.38
N LEU A 19 -0.02 -12.83 -3.30
CA LEU A 19 0.87 -13.71 -4.06
C LEU A 19 0.72 -13.59 -5.57
N PRO A 20 -0.51 -13.47 -6.15
CA PRO A 20 -0.65 -13.18 -7.56
C PRO A 20 -0.01 -11.86 -7.97
N MET A 21 -0.12 -10.83 -7.14
CA MET A 21 0.51 -9.54 -7.37
C MET A 21 2.03 -9.63 -7.36
N ALA A 22 2.61 -10.25 -6.35
CA ALA A 22 4.04 -10.52 -6.28
C ALA A 22 4.51 -11.42 -7.43
N LYS A 23 3.75 -12.46 -7.79
CA LYS A 23 4.04 -13.31 -8.95
C LYS A 23 3.92 -12.57 -10.28
N ARG A 24 2.97 -11.67 -10.45
CA ARG A 24 2.85 -10.85 -11.66
C ARG A 24 4.03 -9.90 -11.81
N LEU A 25 4.50 -9.30 -10.70
CA LEU A 25 5.58 -8.34 -10.69
C LEU A 25 6.96 -8.99 -10.85
N PHE A 26 7.18 -10.05 -10.11
CA PHE A 26 8.48 -10.71 -10.03
C PHE A 26 8.53 -12.01 -10.82
N GLY A 27 7.40 -12.45 -11.35
CA GLY A 27 7.26 -13.63 -12.21
C GLY A 27 7.61 -14.94 -11.50
N ASN A 28 7.69 -16.00 -12.28
CA ASN A 28 8.25 -17.29 -11.83
C ASN A 28 9.79 -17.24 -11.75
N TYR A 29 10.35 -16.05 -11.51
CA TYR A 29 11.78 -15.90 -11.39
C TYR A 29 12.23 -16.64 -10.13
N SER A 30 12.96 -17.71 -10.34
CA SER A 30 13.79 -18.25 -9.28
C SER A 30 14.70 -17.13 -8.82
N PHE A 31 14.55 -16.64 -7.59
CA PHE A 31 15.44 -15.65 -6.97
C PHE A 31 16.93 -16.05 -7.00
N ARG A 32 17.22 -17.28 -7.39
CA ARG A 32 18.57 -17.80 -7.60
C ARG A 32 19.21 -17.33 -8.91
N ARG A 33 18.45 -16.81 -9.88
CA ARG A 33 19.01 -16.32 -11.14
C ARG A 33 19.47 -14.86 -11.01
N LYS A 34 20.72 -14.57 -11.33
CA LYS A 34 21.29 -13.20 -11.30
C LYS A 34 20.44 -12.18 -12.04
N SER A 35 19.81 -12.56 -13.15
CA SER A 35 18.94 -11.69 -13.95
C SER A 35 17.65 -11.31 -13.21
N ALA A 36 17.06 -12.20 -12.44
CA ALA A 36 15.86 -11.95 -11.66
C ALA A 36 16.15 -11.03 -10.48
N ILE A 37 17.26 -11.25 -9.78
CA ILE A 37 17.72 -10.39 -8.69
C ILE A 37 17.95 -8.96 -9.21
N LYS A 38 18.60 -8.81 -10.37
CA LYS A 38 18.83 -7.50 -10.99
C LYS A 38 17.52 -6.81 -11.39
N HIS A 39 16.58 -7.56 -11.97
CA HIS A 39 15.27 -7.02 -12.33
C HIS A 39 14.51 -6.51 -11.10
N HIS A 40 14.45 -7.31 -10.06
CA HIS A 40 13.82 -6.95 -8.79
C HIS A 40 14.45 -5.70 -8.18
N SER A 41 15.79 -5.65 -8.10
CA SER A 41 16.52 -4.48 -7.60
C SER A 41 16.23 -3.21 -8.42
N ASN A 42 16.10 -3.31 -9.74
CA ASN A 42 15.78 -2.17 -10.60
C ASN A 42 14.34 -1.68 -10.38
N VAL A 43 13.39 -2.60 -10.17
CA VAL A 43 12.01 -2.24 -9.80
C VAL A 43 11.99 -1.53 -8.46
N GLN A 44 12.66 -2.09 -7.45
CA GLN A 44 12.74 -1.46 -6.12
C GLN A 44 13.31 -0.05 -6.18
N LYS A 45 14.44 0.14 -6.88
CA LYS A 45 15.05 1.47 -7.06
C LYS A 45 14.12 2.47 -7.75
N MET A 46 13.36 2.03 -8.75
CA MET A 46 12.39 2.89 -9.42
C MET A 46 11.25 3.30 -8.48
N LEU A 47 10.72 2.34 -7.71
CA LEU A 47 9.65 2.62 -6.75
C LEU A 47 10.14 3.49 -5.60
N GLU A 48 11.38 3.30 -5.13
CA GLU A 48 12.04 4.16 -4.14
C GLU A 48 12.14 5.61 -4.62
N ILE A 49 12.56 5.83 -5.87
CA ILE A 49 12.61 7.17 -6.46
C ILE A 49 11.23 7.81 -6.45
N LEU A 50 10.17 7.08 -6.85
CA LEU A 50 8.82 7.60 -6.80
C LEU A 50 8.37 7.87 -5.36
N ALA A 51 8.70 7.01 -4.41
CA ALA A 51 8.38 7.20 -3.00
C ALA A 51 8.97 8.49 -2.43
N LEU A 52 10.23 8.78 -2.76
CA LEU A 52 11.00 9.89 -2.19
C LEU A 52 10.84 11.21 -2.94
N HIS A 53 10.35 11.19 -4.18
CA HIS A 53 10.28 12.37 -5.04
C HIS A 53 8.88 12.64 -5.62
N GLY A 54 7.91 11.79 -5.31
CA GLY A 54 6.52 11.95 -5.78
C GLY A 54 6.33 11.64 -7.26
N SER A 55 5.46 12.42 -7.89
CA SER A 55 5.08 12.24 -9.30
C SER A 55 6.18 12.64 -10.27
N LEU A 56 6.63 11.72 -11.13
CA LEU A 56 7.74 11.92 -12.05
C LEU A 56 7.47 11.35 -13.44
N THR A 57 8.08 11.97 -14.46
CA THR A 57 8.23 11.36 -15.79
C THR A 57 9.34 10.30 -15.78
N THR A 58 9.38 9.42 -16.78
CA THR A 58 10.48 8.45 -16.95
C THR A 58 11.84 9.13 -17.08
N TRP A 59 11.88 10.29 -17.70
CA TRP A 59 13.08 11.12 -17.79
C TRP A 59 13.49 11.68 -16.43
N GLY A 60 12.53 12.19 -15.63
CA GLY A 60 12.78 12.68 -14.27
C GLY A 60 13.35 11.58 -13.36
N MET A 61 12.75 10.39 -13.41
CA MET A 61 13.27 9.22 -12.66
C MET A 61 14.70 8.86 -13.09
N ALA A 62 15.00 8.89 -14.42
CA ALA A 62 16.32 8.57 -14.92
C ALA A 62 17.38 9.59 -14.48
N LYS A 63 17.03 10.88 -14.44
CA LYS A 63 17.91 11.95 -13.93
C LYS A 63 18.30 11.70 -12.47
N ILE A 64 17.32 11.45 -11.63
CA ILE A 64 17.55 11.18 -10.19
C ILE A 64 18.43 9.93 -10.03
N ALA A 65 18.12 8.86 -10.77
CA ALA A 65 18.86 7.60 -10.67
C ALA A 65 20.34 7.70 -11.07
N LEU A 66 20.69 8.67 -11.88
CA LEU A 66 22.04 8.90 -12.41
C LEU A 66 22.73 10.13 -11.79
N ASN A 67 22.13 10.74 -10.74
CA ASN A 67 22.65 11.96 -10.13
C ASN A 67 22.96 13.04 -11.19
N ASP A 68 22.04 13.24 -12.13
CA ASP A 68 22.15 14.19 -13.26
C ASP A 68 23.26 13.88 -14.30
N ASP A 69 23.90 12.70 -14.26
CA ASP A 69 24.78 12.27 -15.34
C ASP A 69 24.00 12.05 -16.65
N ILE A 70 24.25 12.93 -17.62
CA ILE A 70 23.47 12.99 -18.87
C ILE A 70 23.88 11.87 -19.84
N THR A 71 25.07 11.29 -19.71
CA THR A 71 25.62 10.35 -20.70
C THR A 71 24.77 9.09 -20.89
N ASN A 72 24.14 8.58 -19.84
CA ASN A 72 23.37 7.34 -19.83
C ASN A 72 21.85 7.54 -19.65
N ILE A 73 21.38 8.78 -19.58
CA ILE A 73 20.00 9.09 -19.20
C ILE A 73 18.95 8.46 -20.12
N ARG A 74 19.20 8.45 -21.46
CA ARG A 74 18.29 7.84 -22.45
C ARG A 74 18.19 6.31 -22.26
N THR A 75 19.32 5.67 -21.93
CA THR A 75 19.34 4.22 -21.67
C THR A 75 18.57 3.90 -20.41
N LYS A 76 18.76 4.69 -19.35
CA LYS A 76 18.06 4.53 -18.07
C LYS A 76 16.57 4.84 -18.20
N GLU A 77 16.21 5.85 -18.96
CA GLU A 77 14.80 6.16 -19.28
C GLU A 77 14.12 5.00 -20.02
N LYS A 78 14.76 4.41 -21.03
CA LYS A 78 14.23 3.23 -21.74
C LYS A 78 14.06 2.04 -20.79
N GLU A 79 14.98 1.85 -19.84
CA GLU A 79 14.87 0.82 -18.82
C GLU A 79 13.62 1.06 -17.95
N TYR A 80 13.43 2.26 -17.40
CA TYR A 80 12.27 2.58 -16.58
C TYR A 80 10.95 2.48 -17.36
N ARG A 81 10.93 2.90 -18.62
CA ARG A 81 9.76 2.70 -19.48
C ARG A 81 9.39 1.22 -19.66
N ARG A 82 10.39 0.31 -19.72
CA ARG A 82 10.15 -1.15 -19.74
C ARG A 82 9.65 -1.67 -18.40
N LEU A 83 10.19 -1.19 -17.30
CA LEU A 83 9.72 -1.60 -15.97
C LEU A 83 8.27 -1.15 -15.73
N LEU A 84 7.91 0.05 -16.19
CA LEU A 84 6.55 0.56 -16.08
C LEU A 84 5.55 -0.23 -16.94
N LYS A 85 5.83 -0.39 -18.23
CA LYS A 85 4.89 -0.93 -19.22
C LYS A 85 5.01 -2.44 -19.45
N GLY A 86 6.00 -3.07 -18.82
CA GLY A 86 6.30 -4.47 -19.10
C GLY A 86 6.95 -4.70 -20.47
N ARG A 87 7.04 -5.96 -20.85
CA ARG A 87 7.65 -6.38 -22.10
C ARG A 87 6.77 -7.37 -22.84
N LYS A 88 6.55 -7.12 -24.12
CA LYS A 88 5.98 -8.11 -25.05
C LYS A 88 7.13 -8.77 -25.81
N ASP A 89 7.27 -10.07 -25.70
CA ASP A 89 8.28 -10.85 -26.43
C ASP A 89 7.66 -12.14 -26.95
N ARG A 90 7.69 -12.35 -28.28
CA ARG A 90 7.19 -13.55 -28.97
C ARG A 90 5.81 -14.00 -28.49
N GLY A 91 4.86 -13.05 -28.36
CA GLY A 91 3.49 -13.33 -27.94
C GLY A 91 3.30 -13.51 -26.42
N LYS A 92 4.38 -13.47 -25.63
CA LYS A 92 4.30 -13.48 -24.15
C LYS A 92 4.40 -12.06 -23.62
N HIS A 93 3.46 -11.69 -22.76
CA HIS A 93 3.50 -10.41 -22.04
C HIS A 93 4.07 -10.63 -20.64
N SER A 94 5.19 -9.94 -20.35
CA SER A 94 5.70 -9.82 -18.99
C SER A 94 5.17 -8.50 -18.42
N PRO A 95 4.31 -8.54 -17.38
CA PRO A 95 3.67 -7.33 -16.87
C PRO A 95 4.68 -6.36 -16.27
N GLY A 96 4.38 -5.06 -16.40
CA GLY A 96 5.09 -3.99 -15.73
C GLY A 96 4.41 -3.57 -14.44
N VAL A 97 4.98 -2.59 -13.75
CA VAL A 97 4.42 -2.11 -12.48
C VAL A 97 3.08 -1.37 -12.64
N LEU A 98 2.78 -0.87 -13.84
CA LEU A 98 1.45 -0.34 -14.19
C LEU A 98 0.40 -1.45 -14.26
N ASP A 99 0.76 -2.58 -14.89
CA ASP A 99 -0.16 -3.70 -15.08
C ASP A 99 -0.52 -4.37 -13.74
N VAL A 100 0.35 -4.27 -12.76
CA VAL A 100 0.10 -4.83 -11.41
C VAL A 100 -0.41 -3.80 -10.42
N GLY A 101 -0.63 -2.57 -10.86
CA GLY A 101 -1.28 -1.54 -10.06
C GLY A 101 -0.41 -0.89 -8.96
N LEU A 102 0.91 -1.06 -8.97
CA LEU A 102 1.79 -0.37 -8.00
C LEU A 102 2.06 1.08 -8.37
N VAL A 103 1.96 1.40 -9.63
CA VAL A 103 2.15 2.74 -10.19
C VAL A 103 0.94 3.08 -11.05
N VAL A 104 0.55 4.33 -11.01
CA VAL A 104 -0.53 4.88 -11.84
C VAL A 104 -0.03 6.09 -12.62
N THR A 105 -0.72 6.41 -13.71
CA THR A 105 -0.47 7.65 -14.46
C THR A 105 -1.11 8.82 -13.71
N ASP A 106 -0.35 9.87 -13.51
CA ASP A 106 -0.73 11.09 -12.77
C ASP A 106 -0.69 12.33 -13.68
N GLY A 107 -1.36 12.21 -14.82
CA GLY A 107 -1.42 13.27 -15.80
C GLY A 107 -0.24 13.30 -16.79
N LYS A 108 -0.05 14.46 -17.41
CA LYS A 108 1.00 14.70 -18.44
C LYS A 108 1.81 15.95 -18.12
N ASN A 109 3.11 15.88 -18.38
CA ASN A 109 3.99 17.04 -18.37
C ASN A 109 4.21 17.52 -19.81
N TYR A 110 4.02 18.81 -20.07
CA TYR A 110 4.10 19.41 -21.41
C TYR A 110 5.35 20.28 -21.60
N ASN A 111 6.24 20.39 -20.62
CA ASN A 111 7.40 21.32 -20.68
C ASN A 111 8.38 21.03 -21.85
N ARG A 112 8.48 19.79 -22.31
CA ARG A 112 9.34 19.36 -23.43
C ARG A 112 8.61 18.43 -24.40
N GLY A 113 7.29 18.61 -24.55
CA GLY A 113 6.40 17.72 -25.25
C GLY A 113 5.63 16.82 -24.28
N PRO A 114 4.53 16.17 -24.76
CA PRO A 114 3.65 15.38 -23.89
C PRO A 114 4.39 14.15 -23.38
N ALA A 115 4.62 14.10 -22.07
CA ALA A 115 5.22 12.97 -21.35
C ALA A 115 4.32 12.56 -20.20
N ASP A 116 3.99 11.28 -20.10
CA ASP A 116 3.22 10.75 -18.99
C ASP A 116 3.99 10.93 -17.68
N VAL A 117 3.27 11.37 -16.66
CA VAL A 117 3.75 11.47 -15.28
C VAL A 117 3.24 10.26 -14.52
N TYR A 118 4.05 9.71 -13.64
CA TYR A 118 3.75 8.50 -12.89
C TYR A 118 3.94 8.74 -11.41
N ARG A 119 3.05 8.17 -10.60
CA ARG A 119 3.17 8.15 -9.14
C ARG A 119 2.88 6.76 -8.59
N LEU A 120 3.23 6.51 -7.34
CA LEU A 120 2.77 5.32 -6.63
C LEU A 120 1.25 5.38 -6.46
N SER A 121 0.60 4.23 -6.61
CA SER A 121 -0.74 3.99 -6.10
C SER A 121 -0.71 3.75 -4.59
N VAL A 122 -1.87 3.61 -3.94
CA VAL A 122 -1.94 3.14 -2.54
C VAL A 122 -1.28 1.77 -2.38
N HIS A 123 -1.47 0.85 -3.34
CA HIS A 123 -0.76 -0.44 -3.35
C HIS A 123 0.75 -0.26 -3.46
N GLY A 124 1.21 0.68 -4.29
CA GLY A 124 2.63 1.00 -4.41
C GLY A 124 3.21 1.59 -3.13
N ILE A 125 2.47 2.44 -2.44
CA ILE A 125 2.86 2.97 -1.13
C ILE A 125 3.00 1.82 -0.11
N LEU A 126 2.01 0.94 -0.03
CA LEU A 126 2.06 -0.23 0.85
C LEU A 126 3.25 -1.13 0.53
N TYR A 127 3.50 -1.38 -0.76
CA TYR A 127 4.67 -2.14 -1.20
C TYR A 127 5.99 -1.50 -0.75
N CYS A 128 6.14 -0.19 -0.93
CA CYS A 128 7.35 0.52 -0.51
C CYS A 128 7.56 0.46 1.01
N LEU A 129 6.48 0.60 1.78
CA LEU A 129 6.54 0.50 3.24
C LEU A 129 6.92 -0.90 3.73
N ASP A 130 6.51 -1.95 3.00
CA ASP A 130 6.78 -3.34 3.36
C ASP A 130 8.19 -3.79 2.93
N VAL A 131 8.58 -3.47 1.71
CA VAL A 131 9.74 -4.06 1.05
C VAL A 131 10.99 -3.17 1.12
N LEU A 132 10.81 -1.84 1.14
CA LEU A 132 11.94 -0.92 1.20
C LEU A 132 12.30 -0.60 2.66
N GLU A 133 13.59 -0.55 2.94
CA GLU A 133 14.12 -0.17 4.26
C GLU A 133 14.11 1.35 4.45
N LEU A 134 12.94 1.97 4.29
CA LEU A 134 12.78 3.42 4.43
C LEU A 134 13.04 3.87 5.87
N THR A 135 13.86 4.89 6.02
CA THR A 135 14.06 5.59 7.29
C THR A 135 12.84 6.47 7.62
N ASN A 136 12.72 6.89 8.87
CA ASN A 136 11.64 7.81 9.26
C ASN A 136 11.62 9.10 8.42
N LYS A 137 12.80 9.66 8.12
CA LYS A 137 12.92 10.86 7.26
C LYS A 137 12.43 10.61 5.82
N GLU A 138 12.63 9.42 5.31
CA GLU A 138 12.16 9.03 3.97
C GLU A 138 10.65 8.79 3.97
N ILE A 139 10.11 8.23 5.05
CA ILE A 139 8.66 8.15 5.24
C ILE A 139 8.02 9.54 5.32
N ASP A 140 8.66 10.50 6.01
CA ASP A 140 8.20 11.89 6.05
C ASP A 140 8.16 12.52 4.66
N LYS A 141 9.19 12.32 3.83
CA LYS A 141 9.19 12.77 2.43
C LYS A 141 8.07 12.12 1.63
N MET A 142 7.90 10.81 1.76
CA MET A 142 6.82 10.09 1.10
C MET A 142 5.46 10.62 1.55
N ALA A 143 5.25 10.83 2.84
CA ALA A 143 4.01 11.37 3.38
C ALA A 143 3.70 12.76 2.79
N HIS A 144 4.70 13.61 2.65
CA HIS A 144 4.56 14.92 2.02
C HIS A 144 4.10 14.80 0.56
N HIS A 145 4.76 13.96 -0.24
CA HIS A 145 4.43 13.80 -1.66
C HIS A 145 3.09 13.12 -1.92
N TYR A 146 2.65 12.26 -1.01
CA TYR A 146 1.43 11.46 -1.16
C TYR A 146 0.28 11.91 -0.23
N SER A 147 0.35 13.13 0.28
CA SER A 147 -0.68 13.72 1.14
C SER A 147 -2.07 13.71 0.50
N ASN A 148 -2.17 13.92 -0.81
CA ASN A 148 -3.43 13.87 -1.55
C ASN A 148 -3.93 12.45 -1.81
N VAL A 149 -3.04 11.46 -1.82
CA VAL A 149 -3.40 10.03 -2.03
C VAL A 149 -3.92 9.40 -0.74
N LEU A 150 -3.33 9.78 0.41
CA LEU A 150 -3.75 9.35 1.75
C LEU A 150 -4.10 10.56 2.63
N PRO A 151 -5.19 11.28 2.33
CA PRO A 151 -5.47 12.57 2.95
C PRO A 151 -5.67 12.49 4.47
N MET A 152 -6.28 11.41 4.99
CA MET A 152 -6.52 11.25 6.42
C MET A 152 -5.29 10.77 7.21
N MET A 153 -4.25 10.27 6.52
CA MET A 153 -2.97 9.90 7.15
C MET A 153 -1.88 10.88 6.76
N PHE A 154 -1.43 10.83 5.52
CA PHE A 154 -0.34 11.65 5.01
C PHE A 154 -0.72 13.13 4.91
N GLY A 155 -1.99 13.44 4.60
CA GLY A 155 -2.49 14.82 4.64
C GLY A 155 -2.55 15.41 6.06
N LYS A 156 -2.51 14.57 7.09
CA LYS A 156 -2.49 14.94 8.52
C LYS A 156 -1.18 14.61 9.21
N TRP A 157 -0.13 14.32 8.44
CA TRP A 157 1.11 13.71 8.93
C TRP A 157 1.79 14.53 10.02
N GLU A 158 1.96 15.83 9.83
CA GLU A 158 2.61 16.69 10.83
C GLU A 158 1.77 16.83 12.09
N TYR A 159 0.46 16.91 11.96
CA TYR A 159 -0.45 16.92 13.10
C TYR A 159 -0.36 15.63 13.91
N LEU A 160 -0.37 14.47 13.24
CA LEU A 160 -0.21 13.17 13.90
C LEU A 160 1.15 13.04 14.58
N LYS A 161 2.22 13.48 13.95
CA LYS A 161 3.57 13.47 14.56
C LYS A 161 3.62 14.30 15.84
N SER A 162 2.93 15.42 15.89
CA SER A 162 2.89 16.27 17.10
C SER A 162 2.22 15.60 18.29
N ILE A 163 1.32 14.64 18.05
CA ILE A 163 0.56 13.93 19.08
C ILE A 163 1.18 12.56 19.40
N VAL A 164 1.44 11.77 18.36
CA VAL A 164 1.80 10.33 18.47
C VAL A 164 3.32 10.11 18.41
N SER A 165 4.09 11.14 18.09
CA SER A 165 5.56 11.06 17.99
C SER A 165 6.02 9.94 17.05
N ASN A 166 6.96 9.09 17.48
CA ASN A 166 7.55 8.03 16.66
C ASN A 166 6.56 6.92 16.27
N ASP A 167 5.43 6.79 16.99
CA ASP A 167 4.45 5.74 16.69
C ASP A 167 3.64 6.00 15.41
N VAL A 168 3.71 7.21 14.85
CA VAL A 168 3.12 7.51 13.54
C VAL A 168 3.70 6.61 12.44
N TYR A 169 4.94 6.12 12.61
CA TYR A 169 5.60 5.21 11.65
C TYR A 169 5.13 3.74 11.71
N ARG A 170 4.14 3.43 12.54
CA ARG A 170 3.53 2.09 12.61
C ARG A 170 2.87 1.65 11.31
N LEU A 171 2.68 2.58 10.38
CA LEU A 171 2.26 2.26 9.02
C LEU A 171 3.13 1.16 8.38
N LYS A 172 4.43 1.13 8.67
CA LYS A 172 5.31 0.02 8.27
C LYS A 172 4.85 -1.33 8.83
N THR A 173 4.43 -1.35 10.10
CA THR A 173 3.94 -2.58 10.73
C THR A 173 2.63 -3.05 10.12
N LEU A 174 1.76 -2.11 9.69
CA LEU A 174 0.52 -2.45 8.99
C LEU A 174 0.77 -3.01 7.60
N ALA A 175 1.76 -2.46 6.88
CA ALA A 175 2.15 -2.92 5.55
C ALA A 175 2.97 -4.22 5.60
N GLY A 176 3.68 -4.43 6.73
CA GLY A 176 4.66 -5.51 6.87
C GLY A 176 4.09 -6.88 6.57
N GLY A 177 4.75 -7.59 5.68
CA GLY A 177 4.41 -8.94 5.31
C GLY A 177 3.37 -9.07 4.21
N MET A 178 2.83 -7.99 3.71
CA MET A 178 1.76 -8.02 2.70
C MET A 178 2.24 -8.56 1.35
N PHE A 179 3.48 -8.30 0.97
CA PHE A 179 4.04 -8.63 -0.34
C PHE A 179 5.15 -9.69 -0.29
N LEU A 180 5.57 -10.12 0.89
CA LEU A 180 6.65 -11.07 1.04
C LEU A 180 6.18 -12.52 0.92
N ASP A 181 6.88 -13.30 0.08
CA ASP A 181 6.56 -14.74 -0.16
C ASP A 181 6.88 -15.66 1.04
N ASN A 182 7.69 -15.20 1.99
CA ASN A 182 8.25 -16.01 3.07
C ASN A 182 7.53 -15.86 4.41
N ILE A 183 6.34 -15.32 4.43
CA ILE A 183 5.63 -15.11 5.66
C ILE A 183 5.11 -16.44 6.19
N GLN A 184 5.55 -16.78 7.38
CA GLN A 184 5.00 -17.92 8.11
C GLN A 184 3.57 -17.61 8.56
N VAL A 185 2.66 -18.56 8.38
CA VAL A 185 1.24 -18.45 8.75
C VAL A 185 1.03 -17.91 10.15
N THR A 186 1.87 -18.34 11.09
CA THR A 186 1.83 -17.90 12.50
C THR A 186 2.14 -16.41 12.70
N LYS A 187 2.83 -15.77 11.74
CA LYS A 187 3.09 -14.33 11.76
C LYS A 187 1.97 -13.54 11.10
N LEU A 188 1.30 -14.12 10.12
CA LEU A 188 0.24 -13.49 9.35
C LEU A 188 -0.96 -13.10 10.21
N SER A 189 -1.38 -14.00 11.11
CA SER A 189 -2.52 -13.76 12.01
C SER A 189 -2.31 -12.59 13.00
N LYS A 190 -1.08 -12.10 13.11
CA LYS A 190 -0.73 -10.97 14.00
C LYS A 190 -0.69 -9.64 13.28
N PHE A 191 -0.86 -9.61 11.96
CA PHE A 191 -0.82 -8.37 11.18
C PHE A 191 -2.22 -7.81 10.97
N PRO A 192 -2.51 -6.58 11.40
CA PRO A 192 -3.80 -5.93 11.18
C PRO A 192 -4.24 -5.87 9.72
N VAL A 193 -3.28 -5.87 8.79
CA VAL A 193 -3.56 -5.86 7.35
C VAL A 193 -4.38 -7.06 6.89
N PHE A 194 -4.27 -8.21 7.56
CA PHE A 194 -5.11 -9.37 7.22
C PHE A 194 -6.56 -9.18 7.56
N GLU A 195 -6.83 -8.61 8.72
CA GLU A 195 -8.18 -8.27 9.11
C GLU A 195 -8.75 -7.24 8.15
N LEU A 196 -7.94 -6.25 7.75
CA LEU A 196 -8.29 -5.29 6.72
C LEU A 196 -8.66 -5.99 5.41
N LEU A 197 -7.82 -6.89 4.90
CA LEU A 197 -8.08 -7.63 3.66
C LEU A 197 -9.36 -8.48 3.75
N THR A 198 -9.56 -9.16 4.87
CA THR A 198 -10.76 -9.95 5.12
C THR A 198 -11.99 -9.05 5.16
N TYR A 199 -11.91 -7.93 5.86
CA TYR A 199 -12.98 -6.94 5.91
C TYR A 199 -13.33 -6.38 4.53
N LEU A 200 -12.32 -5.98 3.75
CA LEU A 200 -12.52 -5.46 2.40
C LEU A 200 -13.17 -6.49 1.47
N SER A 201 -12.71 -7.74 1.52
CA SER A 201 -13.29 -8.83 0.73
C SER A 201 -14.76 -9.07 1.07
N ILE A 202 -15.11 -8.96 2.35
CA ILE A 202 -16.48 -9.15 2.81
C ILE A 202 -17.34 -7.94 2.46
N LYS A 203 -16.87 -6.74 2.73
CA LYS A 203 -17.63 -5.49 2.57
C LYS A 203 -17.92 -5.18 1.12
N TYR A 204 -16.91 -5.26 0.27
CA TYR A 204 -17.04 -4.82 -1.12
C TYR A 204 -17.26 -5.96 -2.10
N GLN A 205 -17.11 -7.21 -1.66
CA GLN A 205 -17.18 -8.42 -2.53
C GLN A 205 -16.26 -8.32 -3.76
N GLU A 206 -15.21 -7.54 -3.62
CA GLU A 206 -14.23 -7.26 -4.66
C GLU A 206 -12.88 -7.86 -4.27
N PHE A 207 -12.06 -8.15 -5.27
CA PHE A 207 -10.67 -8.48 -5.03
C PHE A 207 -9.92 -7.22 -4.60
N PHE A 208 -9.02 -7.36 -3.63
CA PHE A 208 -8.22 -6.25 -3.12
C PHE A 208 -7.52 -5.45 -4.24
N GLU A 209 -7.07 -6.14 -5.29
CA GLU A 209 -6.40 -5.55 -6.45
C GLU A 209 -7.32 -4.67 -7.31
N SER A 210 -8.64 -4.90 -7.26
CA SER A 210 -9.65 -4.16 -8.03
C SER A 210 -10.38 -3.08 -7.23
N ILE A 211 -10.08 -2.96 -5.93
CA ILE A 211 -10.69 -1.93 -5.09
C ILE A 211 -10.25 -0.54 -5.55
N GLU A 212 -11.20 0.34 -5.67
CA GLU A 212 -10.95 1.74 -6.00
C GLU A 212 -9.93 2.37 -5.05
N GLU A 213 -8.94 3.09 -5.59
CA GLU A 213 -7.82 3.63 -4.82
C GLU A 213 -8.27 4.48 -3.62
N LYS A 214 -9.32 5.29 -3.79
CA LYS A 214 -9.88 6.12 -2.72
C LYS A 214 -10.42 5.28 -1.58
N LYS A 215 -11.20 4.24 -1.88
CA LYS A 215 -11.74 3.31 -0.87
C LYS A 215 -10.62 2.62 -0.12
N LEU A 216 -9.57 2.19 -0.83
CA LEU A 216 -8.41 1.57 -0.20
C LEU A 216 -7.66 2.56 0.72
N ALA A 217 -7.52 3.81 0.29
CA ALA A 217 -6.89 4.85 1.10
C ALA A 217 -7.66 5.12 2.40
N ASP A 218 -8.99 5.20 2.31
CA ASP A 218 -9.86 5.37 3.49
C ASP A 218 -9.77 4.17 4.43
N GLN A 219 -9.77 2.95 3.90
CA GLN A 219 -9.65 1.73 4.70
C GLN A 219 -8.31 1.64 5.43
N LEU A 220 -7.22 1.95 4.72
CA LEU A 220 -5.88 1.96 5.30
C LEU A 220 -5.77 3.00 6.41
N SER A 221 -6.32 4.19 6.17
CA SER A 221 -6.35 5.27 7.16
C SER A 221 -7.16 4.86 8.40
N TYR A 222 -8.34 4.28 8.19
CA TYR A 222 -9.17 3.78 9.29
C TYR A 222 -8.43 2.74 10.15
N TRP A 223 -7.76 1.77 9.52
CA TRP A 223 -6.99 0.76 10.23
C TRP A 223 -5.83 1.36 11.01
N PHE A 224 -5.15 2.34 10.45
CA PHE A 224 -4.09 3.05 11.15
C PHE A 224 -4.61 3.70 12.45
N TYR A 225 -5.72 4.46 12.38
CA TYR A 225 -6.31 5.08 13.57
C TYR A 225 -6.83 4.04 14.55
N THR A 226 -7.54 3.03 14.08
CA THR A 226 -8.04 1.95 14.94
C THR A 226 -6.90 1.25 15.67
N HIS A 227 -5.78 0.99 15.00
CA HIS A 227 -4.60 0.40 15.62
C HIS A 227 -4.03 1.30 16.73
N LEU A 228 -4.02 2.61 16.54
CA LEU A 228 -3.61 3.55 17.58
C LEU A 228 -4.57 3.54 18.78
N PHE A 229 -5.86 3.30 18.56
CA PHE A 229 -6.89 3.33 19.61
C PHE A 229 -7.05 2.00 20.36
N LEU A 230 -6.55 0.90 19.83
CA LEU A 230 -6.55 -0.38 20.55
C LEU A 230 -5.71 -0.26 21.83
N PRO A 231 -6.15 -0.87 22.96
CA PRO A 231 -5.43 -0.76 24.25
C PRO A 231 -3.95 -1.15 24.16
N SER A 232 -3.63 -2.20 23.40
CA SER A 232 -2.24 -2.61 23.16
C SER A 232 -1.48 -1.59 22.31
N GLY A 233 -2.14 -1.04 21.30
CA GLY A 233 -1.59 -0.01 20.42
C GLY A 233 -1.36 1.31 21.16
N SER A 234 -2.36 1.81 21.89
CA SER A 234 -2.27 3.05 22.66
C SER A 234 -1.21 2.97 23.76
N LYS A 235 -1.11 1.85 24.49
CA LYS A 235 -0.09 1.64 25.50
C LYS A 235 1.33 1.67 24.90
N GLN A 236 1.53 0.99 23.77
CA GLN A 236 2.82 0.99 23.09
C GLN A 236 3.16 2.37 22.49
N ALA A 237 2.15 3.11 22.05
CA ALA A 237 2.31 4.47 21.53
C ALA A 237 2.49 5.52 22.62
N GLY A 238 2.40 5.14 23.89
CA GLY A 238 2.37 6.10 24.99
C GLY A 238 1.17 7.05 24.91
N LEU A 239 0.09 6.61 24.26
CA LEU A 239 -1.14 7.38 24.14
C LEU A 239 -1.98 7.18 25.38
N ASP A 240 -2.24 8.27 26.06
CA ASP A 240 -3.27 8.37 27.08
C ASP A 240 -4.58 8.94 26.51
N ASN A 241 -5.63 8.98 27.33
CA ASN A 241 -6.91 9.51 26.93
C ASN A 241 -6.85 10.98 26.45
N THR A 242 -5.89 11.75 26.95
CA THR A 242 -5.71 13.16 26.56
C THR A 242 -5.17 13.25 25.14
N LYS A 243 -4.17 12.45 24.79
CA LYS A 243 -3.61 12.38 23.43
C LYS A 243 -4.62 11.84 22.44
N LEU A 244 -5.39 10.82 22.81
CA LEU A 244 -6.47 10.29 21.96
C LEU A 244 -7.53 11.36 21.67
N LYS A 245 -7.93 12.15 22.67
CA LYS A 245 -8.85 13.26 22.46
C LYS A 245 -8.28 14.31 21.51
N LYS A 246 -6.98 14.63 21.64
CA LYS A 246 -6.32 15.59 20.73
C LYS A 246 -6.39 15.17 19.26
N ILE A 247 -6.30 13.89 18.94
CA ILE A 247 -6.43 13.41 17.55
C ILE A 247 -7.78 13.86 16.95
N PHE A 248 -8.85 13.87 17.77
CA PHE A 248 -10.20 14.28 17.35
C PHE A 248 -10.49 15.77 17.55
N GLU A 249 -9.51 16.58 17.97
CA GLU A 249 -9.61 18.05 17.87
C GLU A 249 -9.58 18.51 16.42
N ASP A 250 -8.91 17.76 15.52
CA ASP A 250 -9.08 17.96 14.07
C ASP A 250 -10.46 17.46 13.65
N LYS A 251 -11.34 18.43 13.34
CA LYS A 251 -12.73 18.17 12.95
C LYS A 251 -12.82 17.24 11.74
N GLN A 252 -11.91 17.38 10.77
CA GLN A 252 -11.93 16.58 9.56
C GLN A 252 -11.63 15.10 9.85
N ILE A 253 -10.64 14.84 10.72
CA ILE A 253 -10.36 13.46 11.18
C ILE A 253 -11.56 12.90 11.94
N LYS A 254 -12.11 13.68 12.87
CA LYS A 254 -13.24 13.26 13.70
C LYS A 254 -14.46 12.89 12.86
N ASP A 255 -14.89 13.80 11.99
CA ASP A 255 -16.09 13.61 11.18
C ASP A 255 -15.91 12.42 10.21
N TRP A 256 -14.74 12.33 9.58
CA TRP A 256 -14.41 11.20 8.70
C TRP A 256 -14.38 9.86 9.45
N TYR A 257 -13.72 9.79 10.61
CA TYR A 257 -13.60 8.55 11.37
C TYR A 257 -14.96 8.07 11.89
N TYR A 258 -15.77 8.94 12.41
CA TYR A 258 -17.10 8.59 12.89
C TYR A 258 -18.02 8.16 11.74
N GLY A 259 -18.02 8.87 10.63
CA GLY A 259 -18.79 8.46 9.45
C GLY A 259 -18.38 7.08 8.95
N PHE A 260 -17.08 6.76 8.97
CA PHE A 260 -16.56 5.44 8.62
C PHE A 260 -17.06 4.34 9.59
N VAL A 261 -17.04 4.62 10.88
CA VAL A 261 -17.52 3.69 11.92
C VAL A 261 -19.03 3.45 11.76
N GLU A 262 -19.82 4.51 11.58
CA GLU A 262 -21.27 4.42 11.35
C GLU A 262 -21.60 3.58 10.12
N GLU A 263 -20.93 3.84 8.99
CA GLU A 263 -21.09 3.03 7.77
C GLU A 263 -20.75 1.56 8.02
N SER A 264 -19.71 1.29 8.79
CA SER A 264 -19.29 -0.08 9.11
C SER A 264 -20.30 -0.79 10.03
N ILE A 265 -20.84 -0.10 11.02
CA ILE A 265 -21.89 -0.63 11.91
C ILE A 265 -23.14 -0.99 11.09
N GLN A 266 -23.58 -0.08 10.22
CA GLN A 266 -24.76 -0.30 9.37
C GLN A 266 -24.55 -1.53 8.47
N PHE A 267 -23.37 -1.64 7.84
CA PHE A 267 -23.02 -2.80 7.02
C PHE A 267 -23.13 -4.12 7.78
N TYR A 268 -22.61 -4.20 9.01
CA TYR A 268 -22.70 -5.42 9.82
C TYR A 268 -24.13 -5.71 10.30
N GLN A 269 -24.92 -4.68 10.63
CA GLN A 269 -26.33 -4.83 11.00
C GLN A 269 -27.16 -5.39 9.85
N ASP A 270 -26.98 -4.88 8.64
CA ASP A 270 -27.66 -5.36 7.44
C ASP A 270 -27.30 -6.81 7.15
N ARG A 271 -26.01 -7.16 7.23
CA ARG A 271 -25.52 -8.51 7.03
C ARG A 271 -26.07 -9.49 8.09
N PHE A 272 -26.09 -9.08 9.35
CA PHE A 272 -26.68 -9.88 10.43
C PHE A 272 -28.16 -10.13 10.21
N THR A 273 -28.88 -9.13 9.71
CA THR A 273 -30.31 -9.24 9.38
C THR A 273 -30.54 -10.26 8.26
N VAL A 274 -29.70 -10.24 7.20
CA VAL A 274 -29.74 -11.22 6.12
C VAL A 274 -29.44 -12.63 6.64
N MET A 275 -28.38 -12.78 7.45
CA MET A 275 -28.01 -14.07 8.05
C MET A 275 -29.13 -14.66 8.93
N LYS A 276 -29.81 -13.83 9.73
CA LYS A 276 -30.96 -14.24 10.51
C LYS A 276 -32.13 -14.75 9.65
N LYS A 277 -32.37 -14.13 8.51
CA LYS A 277 -33.41 -14.60 7.57
C LYS A 277 -33.04 -15.95 6.97
N LEU A 278 -31.79 -16.13 6.55
CA LEU A 278 -31.30 -17.40 5.99
C LEU A 278 -31.33 -18.55 7.00
N ALA A 279 -31.04 -18.29 8.28
CA ALA A 279 -31.06 -19.29 9.34
C ALA A 279 -32.46 -19.74 9.76
N LYS A 280 -33.53 -19.09 9.27
CA LYS A 280 -34.92 -19.44 9.55
C LYS A 280 -35.58 -20.32 8.46
N HIS A 281 -34.86 -20.57 7.39
CA HIS A 281 -35.23 -21.47 6.31
C HIS A 281 -34.32 -22.70 6.27
#